data_cb4d8b65405d1faa4ac279d5d40a2835
#
_entry.id   cb4d8b65405d1faa4ac279d5d40a2835
#
_cell.length_a   1.000
_cell.length_b   1.000
_cell.length_c   1.000
_cell.angle_alpha   90.00
_cell.angle_beta   90.00
_cell.angle_gamma   90.00
#
_symmetry.space_group_name_H-M   'P 1'
#
loop_
_entity.id
_entity.type
_entity.pdbx_description
1 polymer ?
#
loop_
_entity_poly.entity_id
_entity_poly.type
_entity_poly.pdbx_seq_one_letter_code
_entity_poly.pdbx_strand_id
1 'polypeptide(L)'
;MKRKSLYEIIRVANDKNKLAEKFLNDFIYTIETLDEPHQPSRAFHPSNLACARSSVLEVMGVAINPKKKTHNLISICKNGTNEHLAIQEQIYKMKELGLNWEFEDVAKYVKDNNIDLDIINHMNIEDRIYETKFYSKEYNVRGLCDGLLSYKDDSGNKQYVLLEIKTINSRMFYKMKDILDRHKVQAVSYCTLLGVDSTIFLYEDRDLLNKKTYLYTPTKADKENWKKRMTFLNDCVKNNIIPEKPAGASCNYCDYVKVCKKLGDKEQKYEPCKKL
;
A
#
# COMPACT_ATOMS: atom_id res chain seq x y z
N MET A 1 44.28 -42.22 11.10
CA MET A 1 43.71 -41.05 10.41
C MET A 1 44.84 -40.12 9.97
N LYS A 2 45.04 -39.91 8.65
CA LYS A 2 46.01 -38.93 8.16
C LYS A 2 45.53 -37.51 8.54
N ARG A 3 46.38 -36.73 9.23
CA ARG A 3 46.09 -35.32 9.51
C ARG A 3 46.10 -34.57 8.18
N LYS A 4 44.99 -33.85 7.87
CA LYS A 4 44.93 -32.94 6.71
C LYS A 4 45.93 -31.80 6.93
N SER A 5 46.61 -31.39 5.87
CA SER A 5 47.49 -30.23 5.91
C SER A 5 46.66 -28.95 6.12
N LEU A 6 47.27 -27.91 6.69
CA LEU A 6 46.60 -26.60 6.83
C LEU A 6 46.10 -26.05 5.49
N TYR A 7 46.88 -26.28 4.42
CA TYR A 7 46.49 -25.89 3.06
C TYR A 7 45.21 -26.62 2.58
N GLU A 8 45.09 -27.93 2.85
CA GLU A 8 43.87 -28.68 2.51
C GLU A 8 42.66 -28.22 3.32
N ILE A 9 42.87 -27.85 4.60
CA ILE A 9 41.80 -27.33 5.44
C ILE A 9 41.32 -25.96 4.91
N ILE A 10 42.25 -25.06 4.58
CA ILE A 10 41.94 -23.72 4.03
C ILE A 10 41.27 -23.85 2.66
N ARG A 11 41.75 -24.74 1.78
CA ARG A 11 41.14 -24.97 0.47
C ARG A 11 39.72 -25.48 0.59
N VAL A 12 39.45 -26.46 1.44
CA VAL A 12 38.10 -27.00 1.68
C VAL A 12 37.15 -25.91 2.27
N ALA A 13 37.66 -25.09 3.18
CA ALA A 13 36.90 -23.98 3.74
C ALA A 13 36.55 -22.92 2.66
N ASN A 14 37.53 -22.56 1.83
CA ASN A 14 37.31 -21.62 0.71
C ASN A 14 36.36 -22.19 -0.33
N ASP A 15 36.44 -23.48 -0.67
CA ASP A 15 35.52 -24.09 -1.63
C ASP A 15 34.08 -24.17 -1.08
N LYS A 16 33.92 -24.43 0.23
CA LYS A 16 32.60 -24.36 0.88
C LYS A 16 32.02 -22.91 0.86
N ASN A 17 32.85 -21.90 1.15
CA ASN A 17 32.42 -20.50 1.10
C ASN A 17 32.02 -20.10 -0.32
N LYS A 18 32.77 -20.51 -1.35
CA LYS A 18 32.41 -20.25 -2.75
C LYS A 18 31.08 -20.87 -3.15
N LEU A 19 30.77 -22.08 -2.66
CA LEU A 19 29.46 -22.70 -2.92
C LEU A 19 28.31 -21.91 -2.25
N ALA A 20 28.50 -21.47 -1.01
CA ALA A 20 27.54 -20.67 -0.28
C ALA A 20 27.33 -19.30 -0.95
N GLU A 21 28.40 -18.65 -1.37
CA GLU A 21 28.34 -17.38 -2.12
C GLU A 21 27.62 -17.55 -3.46
N LYS A 22 27.92 -18.61 -4.20
CA LYS A 22 27.23 -18.93 -5.44
C LYS A 22 25.74 -19.12 -5.21
N PHE A 23 25.36 -19.92 -4.20
CA PHE A 23 23.96 -20.13 -3.85
C PHE A 23 23.24 -18.80 -3.51
N LEU A 24 23.87 -17.94 -2.70
CA LEU A 24 23.31 -16.64 -2.33
C LEU A 24 23.10 -15.75 -3.57
N ASN A 25 24.08 -15.71 -4.47
CA ASN A 25 23.98 -14.92 -5.69
C ASN A 25 22.86 -15.45 -6.62
N ASP A 26 22.77 -16.76 -6.80
CA ASP A 26 21.71 -17.40 -7.59
C ASP A 26 20.33 -17.16 -6.94
N PHE A 27 20.24 -17.20 -5.63
CA PHE A 27 19.00 -16.93 -4.88
C PHE A 27 18.55 -15.46 -5.02
N ILE A 28 19.48 -14.51 -4.85
CA ILE A 28 19.23 -13.08 -5.06
C ILE A 28 18.77 -12.82 -6.50
N TYR A 29 19.49 -13.39 -7.46
CA TYR A 29 19.14 -13.28 -8.89
C TYR A 29 17.73 -13.80 -9.16
N THR A 30 17.34 -14.91 -8.54
CA THR A 30 15.99 -15.49 -8.66
C THR A 30 14.93 -14.51 -8.14
N ILE A 31 15.13 -13.97 -6.93
CA ILE A 31 14.18 -12.99 -6.36
C ILE A 31 13.99 -11.78 -7.28
N GLU A 32 15.10 -11.23 -7.78
CA GLU A 32 15.09 -10.01 -8.61
C GLU A 32 14.61 -10.25 -10.03
N THR A 33 14.72 -11.48 -10.54
CA THR A 33 14.28 -11.83 -11.90
C THR A 33 12.81 -12.18 -11.95
N LEU A 34 12.28 -12.78 -10.88
CA LEU A 34 10.86 -13.13 -10.78
C LEU A 34 9.98 -11.99 -10.24
N ASP A 35 10.56 -10.82 -9.90
CA ASP A 35 9.75 -9.65 -9.53
C ASP A 35 9.10 -9.05 -10.78
N GLU A 36 7.78 -9.04 -10.77
CA GLU A 36 7.03 -8.45 -11.87
C GLU A 36 7.13 -6.91 -11.84
N PRO A 37 7.41 -6.27 -12.99
CA PRO A 37 7.45 -4.83 -13.04
C PRO A 37 6.06 -4.24 -12.75
N HIS A 38 6.06 -3.12 -12.04
CA HIS A 38 4.82 -2.36 -11.78
C HIS A 38 4.12 -2.02 -13.09
N GLN A 39 2.85 -2.39 -13.20
CA GLN A 39 2.00 -2.01 -14.32
C GLN A 39 1.26 -0.72 -13.95
N PRO A 40 1.40 0.35 -14.75
CA PRO A 40 0.69 1.60 -14.51
C PRO A 40 -0.83 1.39 -14.47
N SER A 41 -1.48 1.96 -13.49
CA SER A 41 -2.94 1.94 -13.38
C SER A 41 -3.55 3.11 -14.16
N ARG A 42 -4.72 2.89 -14.76
CA ARG A 42 -5.53 3.96 -15.35
C ARG A 42 -6.51 4.57 -14.35
N ALA A 43 -6.41 4.21 -13.08
CA ALA A 43 -7.19 4.76 -11.98
C ALA A 43 -6.26 5.26 -10.87
N PHE A 44 -6.71 6.21 -10.10
CA PHE A 44 -6.02 6.70 -8.91
C PHE A 44 -6.04 5.65 -7.79
N HIS A 45 -4.98 5.60 -7.01
CA HIS A 45 -4.88 4.71 -5.84
C HIS A 45 -4.75 5.54 -4.56
N PRO A 46 -5.58 5.29 -3.53
CA PRO A 46 -5.52 6.03 -2.26
C PRO A 46 -4.12 6.10 -1.63
N SER A 47 -3.34 5.03 -1.72
CA SER A 47 -1.97 4.96 -1.23
C SER A 47 -0.98 5.89 -1.97
N ASN A 48 -1.29 6.29 -3.22
CA ASN A 48 -0.43 7.12 -4.07
C ASN A 48 -0.84 8.59 -4.10
N LEU A 49 -2.01 8.94 -3.54
CA LEU A 49 -2.55 10.31 -3.59
C LEU A 49 -1.73 11.35 -2.80
N ALA A 50 -0.72 10.95 -2.03
CA ALA A 50 0.17 11.90 -1.36
C ALA A 50 0.88 12.85 -2.34
N CYS A 51 1.17 12.41 -3.57
CA CYS A 51 1.75 13.23 -4.63
C CYS A 51 0.80 13.31 -5.83
N ALA A 52 0.08 14.43 -5.99
CA ALA A 52 -0.83 14.69 -7.09
C ALA A 52 -0.18 14.45 -8.47
N ARG A 53 1.05 14.94 -8.63
CA ARG A 53 1.79 14.85 -9.88
C ARG A 53 2.11 13.43 -10.31
N SER A 54 2.63 12.58 -9.41
CA SER A 54 2.91 11.18 -9.74
C SER A 54 1.63 10.40 -10.03
N SER A 55 0.54 10.68 -9.30
CA SER A 55 -0.76 10.06 -9.55
C SER A 55 -1.33 10.41 -10.92
N VAL A 56 -1.23 11.67 -11.33
CA VAL A 56 -1.68 12.10 -12.66
C VAL A 56 -0.83 11.47 -13.76
N LEU A 57 0.51 11.46 -13.61
CA LEU A 57 1.41 10.81 -14.58
C LEU A 57 1.10 9.31 -14.74
N GLU A 58 0.76 8.63 -13.65
CA GLU A 58 0.37 7.22 -13.65
C GLU A 58 -0.92 6.99 -14.44
N VAL A 59 -1.98 7.72 -14.09
CA VAL A 59 -3.29 7.59 -14.73
C VAL A 59 -3.25 7.97 -16.22
N MET A 60 -2.45 8.97 -16.59
CA MET A 60 -2.20 9.33 -18.00
C MET A 60 -1.42 8.23 -18.75
N GLY A 61 -0.83 7.28 -18.04
CA GLY A 61 -0.01 6.20 -18.63
C GLY A 61 1.32 6.70 -19.18
N VAL A 62 1.89 7.71 -18.57
CA VAL A 62 3.22 8.18 -18.94
C VAL A 62 4.23 7.07 -18.71
N ALA A 63 5.04 6.80 -19.74
CA ALA A 63 6.03 5.74 -19.67
C ALA A 63 7.01 5.97 -18.52
N ILE A 64 7.21 4.95 -17.73
CA ILE A 64 8.19 4.92 -16.66
C ILE A 64 9.42 4.12 -17.12
N ASN A 65 10.56 4.45 -16.52
CA ASN A 65 11.72 3.58 -16.54
C ASN A 65 11.95 3.17 -15.07
N PRO A 66 11.24 2.12 -14.61
CA PRO A 66 11.29 1.75 -13.21
C PRO A 66 12.71 1.36 -12.83
N LYS A 67 13.13 1.79 -11.66
CA LYS A 67 14.35 1.26 -11.07
C LYS A 67 14.11 -0.20 -10.75
N LYS A 68 15.04 -1.07 -11.15
CA LYS A 68 15.01 -2.46 -10.70
C LYS A 68 15.01 -2.47 -9.16
N LYS A 69 14.02 -3.11 -8.57
CA LYS A 69 13.97 -3.27 -7.12
C LYS A 69 15.08 -4.19 -6.67
N THR A 70 15.69 -3.89 -5.55
CA THR A 70 16.65 -4.80 -4.92
C THR A 70 15.89 -5.97 -4.27
N HIS A 71 16.55 -7.12 -4.13
CA HIS A 71 15.98 -8.28 -3.44
C HIS A 71 15.47 -7.94 -2.03
N ASN A 72 16.14 -7.05 -1.31
CA ASN A 72 15.69 -6.60 0.02
C ASN A 72 14.34 -5.89 -0.05
N LEU A 73 14.16 -4.96 -1.01
CA LEU A 73 12.89 -4.23 -1.17
C LEU A 73 11.75 -5.18 -1.56
N ILE A 74 12.03 -6.12 -2.48
CA ILE A 74 11.06 -7.13 -2.90
C ILE A 74 10.62 -7.98 -1.70
N SER A 75 11.59 -8.48 -0.92
CA SER A 75 11.32 -9.28 0.27
C SER A 75 10.53 -8.51 1.33
N ILE A 76 10.86 -7.23 1.55
CA ILE A 76 10.11 -6.35 2.46
C ILE A 76 8.64 -6.23 2.04
N CYS A 77 8.38 -6.02 0.74
CA CYS A 77 7.01 -5.91 0.24
C CYS A 77 6.24 -7.24 0.42
N LYS A 78 6.85 -8.38 0.07
CA LYS A 78 6.23 -9.70 0.24
C LYS A 78 5.94 -10.02 1.71
N ASN A 79 6.88 -9.74 2.60
CA ASN A 79 6.68 -9.93 4.04
C ASN A 79 5.53 -9.05 4.56
N GLY A 80 5.44 -7.79 4.11
CA GLY A 80 4.31 -6.94 4.47
C GLY A 80 2.96 -7.54 4.09
N THR A 81 2.83 -8.11 2.90
CA THR A 81 1.60 -8.79 2.47
C THR A 81 1.29 -10.02 3.34
N ASN A 82 2.29 -10.83 3.67
CA ASN A 82 2.11 -12.00 4.52
C ASN A 82 1.67 -11.61 5.95
N GLU A 83 2.24 -10.53 6.50
CA GLU A 83 1.86 -10.02 7.82
C GLU A 83 0.42 -9.48 7.83
N HIS A 84 -0.05 -8.83 6.75
CA HIS A 84 -1.45 -8.42 6.64
C HIS A 84 -2.38 -9.62 6.80
N LEU A 85 -2.12 -10.71 6.06
CA LEU A 85 -2.92 -11.94 6.15
C LEU A 85 -2.90 -12.54 7.55
N ALA A 86 -1.73 -12.62 8.18
CA ALA A 86 -1.61 -13.17 9.53
C ALA A 86 -2.37 -12.35 10.58
N ILE A 87 -2.31 -11.01 10.49
CA ILE A 87 -3.04 -10.11 11.37
C ILE A 87 -4.55 -10.23 11.14
N GLN A 88 -4.99 -10.22 9.89
CA GLN A 88 -6.40 -10.33 9.52
C GLN A 88 -6.99 -11.65 10.00
N GLU A 89 -6.25 -12.77 9.89
CA GLU A 89 -6.66 -14.07 10.43
C GLU A 89 -6.88 -14.03 11.95
N GLN A 90 -5.99 -13.35 12.69
CA GLN A 90 -6.16 -13.19 14.13
C GLN A 90 -7.38 -12.33 14.48
N ILE A 91 -7.68 -11.30 13.67
CA ILE A 91 -8.87 -10.47 13.88
C ILE A 91 -10.16 -11.28 13.67
N TYR A 92 -10.20 -12.17 12.67
CA TYR A 92 -11.34 -13.09 12.51
C TYR A 92 -11.60 -13.93 13.76
N LYS A 93 -10.53 -14.39 14.43
CA LYS A 93 -10.62 -15.19 15.66
C LYS A 93 -11.14 -14.41 16.88
N MET A 94 -11.14 -13.07 16.85
CA MET A 94 -11.69 -12.26 17.95
C MET A 94 -13.16 -12.57 18.19
N LYS A 95 -13.95 -12.74 17.14
CA LYS A 95 -15.37 -13.15 17.25
C LYS A 95 -15.52 -14.54 17.87
N GLU A 96 -14.68 -15.49 17.49
CA GLU A 96 -14.68 -16.87 18.01
C GLU A 96 -14.37 -16.90 19.52
N LEU A 97 -13.59 -15.91 20.00
CA LEU A 97 -13.26 -15.71 21.40
C LEU A 97 -14.33 -14.91 22.18
N GLY A 98 -15.44 -14.55 21.54
CA GLY A 98 -16.53 -13.77 22.16
C GLY A 98 -16.21 -12.29 22.34
N LEU A 99 -15.17 -11.76 21.67
CA LEU A 99 -14.84 -10.34 21.68
C LEU A 99 -15.82 -9.56 20.80
N ASN A 100 -16.02 -8.29 21.13
CA ASN A 100 -16.95 -7.39 20.43
C ASN A 100 -16.38 -6.84 19.11
N TRP A 101 -15.83 -7.71 18.27
CA TRP A 101 -15.30 -7.36 16.95
C TRP A 101 -15.69 -8.40 15.92
N GLU A 102 -16.16 -7.94 14.77
CA GLU A 102 -16.49 -8.79 13.63
C GLU A 102 -15.87 -8.24 12.36
N PHE A 103 -15.24 -9.11 11.58
CA PHE A 103 -14.74 -8.77 10.25
C PHE A 103 -15.92 -8.83 9.25
N GLU A 104 -16.17 -7.74 8.54
CA GLU A 104 -17.33 -7.58 7.68
C GLU A 104 -16.96 -7.77 6.20
N ASP A 105 -17.89 -8.32 5.46
CA ASP A 105 -17.82 -8.36 3.99
C ASP A 105 -18.09 -6.97 3.41
N VAL A 106 -17.06 -6.35 2.84
CA VAL A 106 -17.14 -5.01 2.22
C VAL A 106 -18.11 -5.02 1.03
N ALA A 107 -18.17 -6.11 0.25
CA ALA A 107 -19.07 -6.19 -0.90
C ALA A 107 -20.55 -6.20 -0.43
N LYS A 108 -20.83 -6.96 0.61
CA LYS A 108 -22.15 -6.96 1.24
C LYS A 108 -22.49 -5.60 1.83
N TYR A 109 -21.54 -4.99 2.55
CA TYR A 109 -21.71 -3.65 3.15
C TYR A 109 -22.03 -2.59 2.08
N VAL A 110 -21.28 -2.56 0.98
CA VAL A 110 -21.51 -1.63 -0.15
C VAL A 110 -22.91 -1.82 -0.73
N LYS A 111 -23.34 -3.05 -0.93
CA LYS A 111 -24.68 -3.38 -1.43
C LYS A 111 -25.78 -2.95 -0.46
N ASP A 112 -25.67 -3.30 0.81
CA ASP A 112 -26.70 -3.05 1.84
C ASP A 112 -26.88 -1.56 2.10
N ASN A 113 -25.83 -0.75 1.90
CA ASN A 113 -25.87 0.71 2.09
C ASN A 113 -26.04 1.49 0.78
N ASN A 114 -26.29 0.83 -0.36
CA ASN A 114 -26.48 1.45 -1.68
C ASN A 114 -25.32 2.38 -2.07
N ILE A 115 -24.10 1.99 -1.79
CA ILE A 115 -22.88 2.77 -2.11
C ILE A 115 -22.52 2.51 -3.57
N ASP A 116 -22.31 3.59 -4.36
CA ASP A 116 -21.96 3.49 -5.79
C ASP A 116 -20.47 3.13 -5.99
N LEU A 117 -20.15 1.89 -5.75
CA LEU A 117 -18.82 1.30 -5.97
C LEU A 117 -18.93 -0.04 -6.69
N ASP A 118 -18.12 -0.22 -7.72
CA ASP A 118 -17.95 -1.52 -8.36
C ASP A 118 -16.99 -2.39 -7.52
N ILE A 119 -17.47 -3.52 -7.02
CA ILE A 119 -16.58 -4.51 -6.40
C ILE A 119 -15.88 -5.30 -7.51
N ILE A 120 -14.55 -5.22 -7.57
CA ILE A 120 -13.76 -5.86 -8.63
C ILE A 120 -13.48 -7.32 -8.26
N ASN A 121 -12.90 -7.52 -7.09
CA ASN A 121 -12.66 -8.83 -6.51
C ASN A 121 -12.36 -8.70 -5.00
N HIS A 122 -12.33 -9.83 -4.30
CA HIS A 122 -11.83 -9.92 -2.94
C HIS A 122 -10.93 -11.14 -2.80
N MET A 123 -9.97 -11.06 -1.88
CA MET A 123 -9.15 -12.21 -1.53
C MET A 123 -9.96 -13.09 -0.60
N ASN A 124 -10.26 -14.31 -1.05
CA ASN A 124 -10.98 -15.32 -0.28
C ASN A 124 -10.03 -16.48 0.03
N ILE A 125 -9.88 -16.81 1.31
CA ILE A 125 -9.10 -17.94 1.80
C ILE A 125 -9.99 -18.67 2.81
N GLU A 126 -10.28 -19.94 2.57
CA GLU A 126 -11.11 -20.77 3.46
C GLU A 126 -12.44 -20.10 3.85
N ASP A 127 -13.17 -19.56 2.84
CA ASP A 127 -14.44 -18.84 3.00
C ASP A 127 -14.37 -17.53 3.81
N ARG A 128 -13.19 -17.03 4.09
CA ARG A 128 -12.95 -15.71 4.73
C ARG A 128 -12.50 -14.69 3.71
N ILE A 129 -13.13 -13.52 3.71
CA ILE A 129 -12.79 -12.40 2.84
C ILE A 129 -11.78 -11.50 3.58
N TYR A 130 -10.56 -11.38 3.06
CA TYR A 130 -9.48 -10.61 3.69
C TYR A 130 -9.40 -9.20 3.13
N GLU A 131 -9.21 -9.07 1.84
CA GLU A 131 -9.04 -7.76 1.18
C GLU A 131 -10.09 -7.62 0.08
N THR A 132 -10.70 -6.44 0.00
CA THR A 132 -11.68 -6.15 -1.04
C THR A 132 -11.20 -5.04 -1.94
N LYS A 133 -11.11 -5.36 -3.23
CA LYS A 133 -10.78 -4.43 -4.29
C LYS A 133 -12.03 -3.84 -4.90
N PHE A 134 -12.14 -2.52 -4.92
CA PHE A 134 -13.27 -1.81 -5.47
C PHE A 134 -12.84 -0.65 -6.38
N TYR A 135 -13.80 -0.14 -7.16
CA TYR A 135 -13.60 0.98 -8.06
C TYR A 135 -14.74 1.98 -7.97
N SER A 136 -14.39 3.25 -7.81
CA SER A 136 -15.30 4.38 -7.92
C SER A 136 -15.20 5.00 -9.30
N LYS A 137 -16.29 4.93 -10.07
CA LYS A 137 -16.38 5.59 -11.39
C LYS A 137 -16.37 7.09 -11.27
N GLU A 138 -17.07 7.64 -10.29
CA GLU A 138 -17.20 9.08 -10.05
C GLU A 138 -15.84 9.75 -9.89
N TYR A 139 -14.94 9.12 -9.09
CA TYR A 139 -13.63 9.71 -8.79
C TYR A 139 -12.48 9.05 -9.55
N ASN A 140 -12.76 8.04 -10.38
CA ASN A 140 -11.73 7.22 -11.03
C ASN A 140 -10.70 6.66 -10.02
N VAL A 141 -11.18 6.13 -8.91
CA VAL A 141 -10.35 5.61 -7.81
C VAL A 141 -10.51 4.11 -7.69
N ARG A 142 -9.39 3.40 -7.67
CA ARG A 142 -9.33 1.98 -7.33
C ARG A 142 -8.75 1.82 -5.93
N GLY A 143 -9.54 1.28 -5.02
CA GLY A 143 -9.14 0.99 -3.65
C GLY A 143 -8.90 -0.49 -3.41
N LEU A 144 -8.05 -0.79 -2.44
CA LEU A 144 -7.88 -2.10 -1.83
C LEU A 144 -7.97 -1.88 -0.32
N CYS A 145 -9.05 -2.34 0.30
CA CYS A 145 -9.31 -2.15 1.73
C CYS A 145 -8.78 -3.36 2.51
N ASP A 146 -7.97 -3.12 3.52
CA ASP A 146 -7.42 -4.18 4.38
C ASP A 146 -8.53 -4.82 5.23
N GLY A 147 -9.58 -4.08 5.58
CA GLY A 147 -10.75 -4.63 6.26
C GLY A 147 -11.79 -3.59 6.63
N LEU A 148 -13.00 -4.07 6.82
CA LEU A 148 -14.09 -3.38 7.48
C LEU A 148 -14.45 -4.18 8.72
N LEU A 149 -14.43 -3.52 9.88
CA LEU A 149 -14.80 -4.14 11.16
C LEU A 149 -16.12 -3.55 11.64
N SER A 150 -16.90 -4.36 12.36
CA SER A 150 -18.01 -3.87 13.15
C SER A 150 -17.83 -4.20 14.63
N TYR A 151 -18.46 -3.39 15.45
CA TYR A 151 -18.55 -3.57 16.90
C TYR A 151 -19.85 -3.00 17.41
N LYS A 152 -20.27 -3.40 18.61
CA LYS A 152 -21.42 -2.78 19.28
C LYS A 152 -20.91 -1.71 20.23
N ASP A 153 -21.51 -0.51 20.15
CA ASP A 153 -21.25 0.58 21.09
C ASP A 153 -21.89 0.29 22.46
N ASP A 154 -21.69 1.19 23.41
CA ASP A 154 -22.22 1.06 24.80
C ASP A 154 -23.77 0.99 24.84
N SER A 155 -24.44 1.46 23.79
CA SER A 155 -25.90 1.38 23.63
C SER A 155 -26.35 0.09 22.91
N GLY A 156 -25.41 -0.77 22.50
CA GLY A 156 -25.67 -2.02 21.78
C GLY A 156 -25.87 -1.83 20.27
N ASN A 157 -25.73 -0.62 19.74
CA ASN A 157 -25.87 -0.36 18.30
C ASN A 157 -24.63 -0.82 17.54
N LYS A 158 -24.84 -1.45 16.38
CA LYS A 158 -23.75 -1.85 15.48
C LYS A 158 -23.11 -0.62 14.83
N GLN A 159 -21.82 -0.48 15.02
CA GLN A 159 -20.97 0.55 14.42
C GLN A 159 -19.97 -0.07 13.47
N TYR A 160 -19.48 0.71 12.50
CA TYR A 160 -18.49 0.27 11.53
C TYR A 160 -17.24 1.12 11.61
N VAL A 161 -16.10 0.50 11.41
CA VAL A 161 -14.79 1.15 11.36
C VAL A 161 -13.90 0.45 10.33
N LEU A 162 -13.15 1.21 9.55
CA LEU A 162 -12.17 0.66 8.62
C LEU A 162 -10.93 0.19 9.37
N LEU A 163 -10.30 -0.85 8.85
CA LEU A 163 -8.99 -1.33 9.29
C LEU A 163 -7.96 -1.01 8.21
N GLU A 164 -6.84 -0.46 8.62
CA GLU A 164 -5.68 -0.22 7.77
C GLU A 164 -4.43 -0.73 8.49
N ILE A 165 -3.77 -1.71 7.91
CA ILE A 165 -2.59 -2.37 8.48
C ILE A 165 -1.33 -1.77 7.86
N LYS A 166 -0.33 -1.48 8.68
CA LYS A 166 0.96 -0.94 8.22
C LYS A 166 2.12 -1.58 8.93
N THR A 167 3.00 -2.23 8.18
CA THR A 167 4.29 -2.71 8.71
C THR A 167 5.38 -1.68 8.48
N ILE A 168 6.07 -1.28 9.53
CA ILE A 168 7.14 -0.27 9.48
C ILE A 168 8.38 -0.76 10.25
N ASN A 169 9.55 -0.20 9.93
CA ASN A 169 10.77 -0.56 10.65
C ASN A 169 10.76 -0.02 12.08
N SER A 170 11.49 -0.68 12.99
CA SER A 170 11.56 -0.33 14.41
C SER A 170 11.91 1.14 14.64
N ARG A 171 12.85 1.71 13.87
CA ARG A 171 13.23 3.12 14.03
C ARG A 171 12.05 4.07 13.83
N MET A 172 11.21 3.82 12.83
CA MET A 172 9.99 4.61 12.60
C MET A 172 8.94 4.30 13.64
N PHE A 173 8.73 3.01 13.96
CA PHE A 173 7.74 2.56 14.92
C PHE A 173 7.91 3.22 16.30
N TYR A 174 9.14 3.25 16.84
CA TYR A 174 9.38 3.84 18.17
C TYR A 174 9.40 5.38 18.15
N LYS A 175 9.71 6.00 17.02
CA LYS A 175 9.67 7.46 16.88
C LYS A 175 8.28 8.01 16.64
N MET A 176 7.37 7.21 16.08
CA MET A 176 6.05 7.68 15.73
C MET A 176 5.20 7.93 16.97
N LYS A 177 4.56 9.10 17.01
CA LYS A 177 3.62 9.53 18.07
C LYS A 177 2.19 9.65 17.54
N ASP A 178 2.01 9.63 16.23
CA ASP A 178 0.74 9.77 15.54
C ASP A 178 0.81 9.09 14.17
N ILE A 179 -0.32 9.00 13.48
CA ILE A 179 -0.47 8.48 12.13
C ILE A 179 0.34 9.31 11.15
N LEU A 180 1.06 8.67 10.24
CA LEU A 180 1.80 9.37 9.20
C LEU A 180 0.84 10.06 8.23
N ASP A 181 1.11 11.33 7.86
CA ASP A 181 0.21 12.14 7.03
C ASP A 181 -0.16 11.48 5.70
N ARG A 182 0.79 10.77 5.06
CA ARG A 182 0.51 10.01 3.84
C ARG A 182 -0.54 8.91 4.04
N HIS A 183 -0.63 8.32 5.23
CA HIS A 183 -1.63 7.30 5.55
C HIS A 183 -2.97 7.94 5.87
N LYS A 184 -3.00 9.15 6.46
CA LYS A 184 -4.25 9.92 6.67
C LYS A 184 -4.97 10.17 5.35
N VAL A 185 -4.24 10.51 4.26
CA VAL A 185 -4.83 10.69 2.92
C VAL A 185 -5.53 9.43 2.42
N GLN A 186 -4.95 8.25 2.68
CA GLN A 186 -5.56 6.97 2.34
C GLN A 186 -6.85 6.72 3.14
N ALA A 187 -6.84 6.97 4.46
CA ALA A 187 -8.02 6.84 5.30
C ALA A 187 -9.15 7.80 4.89
N VAL A 188 -8.84 9.07 4.58
CA VAL A 188 -9.84 10.03 4.07
C VAL A 188 -10.50 9.48 2.80
N SER A 189 -9.70 8.88 1.90
CA SER A 189 -10.22 8.28 0.66
C SER A 189 -11.21 7.16 0.96
N TYR A 190 -10.83 6.20 1.80
CA TYR A 190 -11.69 5.06 2.12
C TYR A 190 -12.92 5.46 2.92
N CYS A 191 -12.76 6.32 3.94
CA CYS A 191 -13.89 6.84 4.70
C CYS A 191 -14.90 7.61 3.82
N THR A 192 -14.41 8.34 2.80
CA THR A 192 -15.27 9.08 1.87
C THR A 192 -15.99 8.13 0.92
N LEU A 193 -15.29 7.16 0.36
CA LEU A 193 -15.82 6.23 -0.64
C LEU A 193 -16.78 5.20 -0.05
N LEU A 194 -16.49 4.69 1.15
CA LEU A 194 -17.30 3.66 1.81
C LEU A 194 -18.34 4.24 2.79
N GLY A 195 -18.36 5.56 2.99
CA GLY A 195 -19.32 6.17 3.92
C GLY A 195 -19.10 5.83 5.38
N VAL A 196 -17.89 5.34 5.75
CA VAL A 196 -17.51 5.02 7.13
C VAL A 196 -16.88 6.22 7.79
N ASP A 197 -17.10 6.40 9.11
CA ASP A 197 -16.64 7.62 9.78
C ASP A 197 -15.17 7.58 10.18
N SER A 198 -14.62 6.42 10.50
CA SER A 198 -13.29 6.30 11.12
C SER A 198 -12.51 5.12 10.58
N THR A 199 -11.19 5.20 10.75
CA THR A 199 -10.23 4.13 10.43
C THR A 199 -9.37 3.83 11.65
N ILE A 200 -9.27 2.56 12.03
CA ILE A 200 -8.25 2.06 12.94
C ILE A 200 -7.01 1.75 12.11
N PHE A 201 -5.91 2.43 12.41
CA PHE A 201 -4.59 2.06 11.93
C PHE A 201 -3.94 1.08 12.90
N LEU A 202 -3.59 -0.09 12.42
CA LEU A 202 -2.76 -1.04 13.14
C LEU A 202 -1.36 -1.01 12.57
N TYR A 203 -0.42 -0.45 13.32
CA TYR A 203 0.99 -0.44 12.96
C TYR A 203 1.70 -1.59 13.64
N GLU A 204 2.47 -2.32 12.84
CA GLU A 204 3.36 -3.36 13.34
C GLU A 204 4.82 -3.01 13.10
N ASP A 205 5.63 -3.20 14.13
CA ASP A 205 7.08 -3.17 14.04
C ASP A 205 7.56 -4.43 13.30
N ARG A 206 8.08 -4.25 12.11
CA ARG A 206 8.53 -5.32 11.23
C ARG A 206 9.67 -6.17 11.80
N ASP A 207 10.45 -5.60 12.73
CA ASP A 207 11.64 -6.26 13.27
C ASP A 207 11.33 -7.01 14.57
N LEU A 208 10.43 -6.47 15.42
CA LEU A 208 10.10 -7.00 16.74
C LEU A 208 8.62 -7.39 16.90
N LEU A 209 7.79 -7.22 15.87
CA LEU A 209 6.36 -7.57 15.83
C LEU A 209 5.50 -6.87 16.90
N ASN A 210 6.00 -5.79 17.53
CA ASN A 210 5.22 -4.98 18.44
C ASN A 210 4.13 -4.22 17.69
N LYS A 211 3.00 -3.98 18.34
CA LYS A 211 1.83 -3.36 17.71
C LYS A 211 1.46 -2.04 18.39
N LYS A 212 0.99 -1.08 17.60
CA LYS A 212 0.36 0.17 18.03
C LYS A 212 -0.88 0.42 17.23
N THR A 213 -1.89 0.99 17.82
CA THR A 213 -3.11 1.38 17.13
C THR A 213 -3.38 2.87 17.29
N TYR A 214 -3.98 3.45 16.27
CA TYR A 214 -4.47 4.82 16.28
C TYR A 214 -5.84 4.86 15.61
N LEU A 215 -6.76 5.61 16.20
CA LEU A 215 -8.04 5.92 15.57
C LEU A 215 -7.93 7.24 14.80
N TYR A 216 -8.38 7.27 13.57
CA TYR A 216 -8.48 8.48 12.76
C TYR A 216 -9.90 8.68 12.26
N THR A 217 -10.46 9.84 12.54
CA THR A 217 -11.79 10.25 12.10
C THR A 217 -11.65 11.49 11.21
N PRO A 218 -11.72 11.36 9.88
CA PRO A 218 -11.69 12.51 8.97
C PRO A 218 -12.84 13.46 9.26
N THR A 219 -12.54 14.75 9.28
CA THR A 219 -13.58 15.77 9.39
C THR A 219 -14.43 15.86 8.10
N LYS A 220 -15.58 16.49 8.17
CA LYS A 220 -16.38 16.80 6.96
C LYS A 220 -15.57 17.63 5.95
N ALA A 221 -14.75 18.56 6.45
CA ALA A 221 -13.88 19.37 5.62
C ALA A 221 -12.81 18.52 4.90
N ASP A 222 -12.22 17.52 5.58
CA ASP A 222 -11.26 16.62 4.96
C ASP A 222 -11.90 15.83 3.80
N LYS A 223 -13.09 15.26 4.04
CA LYS A 223 -13.85 14.51 3.02
C LYS A 223 -14.21 15.41 1.82
N GLU A 224 -14.68 16.64 2.04
CA GLU A 224 -14.99 17.59 0.97
C GLU A 224 -13.74 18.07 0.21
N ASN A 225 -12.64 18.33 0.90
CA ASN A 225 -11.37 18.68 0.27
C ASN A 225 -10.83 17.52 -0.57
N TRP A 226 -11.00 16.28 -0.12
CA TRP A 226 -10.64 15.11 -0.89
C TRP A 226 -11.45 15.02 -2.19
N LYS A 227 -12.78 15.22 -2.15
CA LYS A 227 -13.63 15.22 -3.35
C LYS A 227 -13.19 16.29 -4.35
N LYS A 228 -13.00 17.53 -3.89
CA LYS A 228 -12.48 18.63 -4.73
C LYS A 228 -11.15 18.28 -5.37
N ARG A 229 -10.26 17.68 -4.59
CA ARG A 229 -8.97 17.21 -5.08
C ARG A 229 -9.12 16.15 -6.16
N MET A 230 -10.01 15.18 -5.99
CA MET A 230 -10.23 14.12 -6.99
C MET A 230 -10.81 14.69 -8.29
N THR A 231 -11.74 15.65 -8.20
CA THR A 231 -12.22 16.38 -9.38
C THR A 231 -11.07 17.07 -10.11
N PHE A 232 -10.26 17.84 -9.38
CA PHE A 232 -9.08 18.50 -9.96
C PHE A 232 -8.11 17.52 -10.64
N LEU A 233 -7.80 16.38 -10.01
CA LEU A 233 -6.88 15.39 -10.59
C LEU A 233 -7.46 14.75 -11.88
N ASN A 234 -8.76 14.47 -11.89
CA ASN A 234 -9.44 13.96 -13.10
C ASN A 234 -9.44 15.02 -14.22
N ASP A 235 -9.65 16.29 -13.90
CA ASP A 235 -9.56 17.38 -14.87
C ASP A 235 -8.13 17.52 -15.41
N CYS A 236 -7.12 17.37 -14.58
CA CYS A 236 -5.72 17.32 -15.01
C CYS A 236 -5.48 16.20 -16.04
N VAL A 237 -5.98 15.00 -15.77
CA VAL A 237 -5.87 13.86 -16.69
C VAL A 237 -6.60 14.14 -17.99
N LYS A 238 -7.85 14.60 -17.92
CA LYS A 238 -8.71 14.89 -19.09
C LYS A 238 -8.10 15.95 -20.00
N ASN A 239 -7.48 16.97 -19.42
CA ASN A 239 -6.91 18.11 -20.17
C ASN A 239 -5.41 17.94 -20.47
N ASN A 240 -4.81 16.81 -20.14
CA ASN A 240 -3.37 16.58 -20.24
C ASN A 240 -2.52 17.63 -19.50
N ILE A 241 -2.94 17.98 -18.30
CA ILE A 241 -2.23 18.92 -17.42
C ILE A 241 -1.48 18.13 -16.38
N ILE A 242 -0.19 18.39 -16.23
CA ILE A 242 0.61 17.87 -15.13
C ILE A 242 0.61 18.91 -14.02
N PRO A 243 0.07 18.60 -12.83
CA PRO A 243 0.01 19.56 -11.75
C PRO A 243 1.40 19.91 -11.21
N GLU A 244 1.49 21.01 -10.50
CA GLU A 244 2.70 21.41 -9.80
C GLU A 244 3.20 20.33 -8.85
N LYS A 245 4.52 20.22 -8.73
CA LYS A 245 5.13 19.29 -7.80
C LYS A 245 4.90 19.76 -6.35
N PRO A 246 4.27 18.92 -5.50
CA PRO A 246 4.00 19.33 -4.13
C PRO A 246 5.30 19.51 -3.34
N ALA A 247 5.33 20.56 -2.50
CA ALA A 247 6.42 20.80 -1.58
C ALA A 247 6.62 19.58 -0.66
N GLY A 248 7.87 19.20 -0.39
CA GLY A 248 8.20 18.07 0.48
C GLY A 248 7.90 16.68 -0.11
N ALA A 249 7.59 16.57 -1.40
CA ALA A 249 7.34 15.29 -2.05
C ALA A 249 8.52 14.32 -1.86
N SER A 250 8.24 13.12 -1.37
CA SER A 250 9.23 12.04 -1.26
C SER A 250 9.48 11.41 -2.62
N CYS A 251 10.59 11.79 -3.28
CA CYS A 251 10.94 11.33 -4.62
C CYS A 251 11.88 10.12 -4.64
N ASN A 252 12.36 9.65 -3.49
CA ASN A 252 13.42 8.63 -3.43
C ASN A 252 13.00 7.28 -4.04
N TYR A 253 11.73 6.90 -3.89
CA TYR A 253 11.17 5.65 -4.38
C TYR A 253 10.11 5.86 -5.47
N CYS A 254 10.03 7.06 -6.06
CA CYS A 254 9.04 7.40 -7.08
C CYS A 254 9.52 6.93 -8.47
N ASP A 255 8.73 6.11 -9.14
CA ASP A 255 9.02 5.61 -10.49
C ASP A 255 9.04 6.73 -11.53
N TYR A 256 8.32 7.82 -11.27
CA TYR A 256 8.25 9.00 -12.15
C TYR A 256 9.35 10.04 -11.90
N VAL A 257 10.29 9.82 -10.99
CA VAL A 257 11.29 10.83 -10.61
C VAL A 257 12.11 11.37 -11.79
N LYS A 258 12.47 10.51 -12.75
CA LYS A 258 13.26 10.91 -13.94
C LYS A 258 12.44 11.79 -14.87
N VAL A 259 11.19 11.41 -15.13
CA VAL A 259 10.23 12.18 -15.95
C VAL A 259 9.93 13.51 -15.26
N CYS A 260 9.62 13.48 -13.98
CA CYS A 260 9.30 14.65 -13.17
C CYS A 260 10.44 15.69 -13.17
N LYS A 261 11.71 15.24 -13.09
CA LYS A 261 12.89 16.13 -13.17
C LYS A 261 13.02 16.80 -14.53
N LYS A 262 12.70 16.09 -15.63
CA LYS A 262 12.73 16.67 -16.99
C LYS A 262 11.65 17.71 -17.21
N LEU A 263 10.48 17.51 -16.58
CA LEU A 263 9.33 18.41 -16.70
C LEU A 263 9.48 19.68 -15.86
N GLY A 264 10.41 19.73 -14.88
CA GLY A 264 10.51 20.83 -13.93
C GLY A 264 9.37 20.80 -12.89
N ASP A 265 9.30 21.80 -11.99
CA ASP A 265 8.40 21.72 -10.81
C ASP A 265 7.03 22.36 -11.04
N LYS A 266 6.88 23.27 -12.03
CA LYS A 266 5.63 24.01 -12.30
C LYS A 266 4.57 23.15 -12.99
N GLU A 267 3.31 23.56 -12.86
CA GLU A 267 2.21 23.03 -13.67
C GLU A 267 2.47 23.28 -15.15
N GLN A 268 2.15 22.30 -15.98
CA GLN A 268 2.33 22.42 -17.43
C GLN A 268 1.42 21.46 -18.22
N LYS A 269 1.19 21.79 -19.48
CA LYS A 269 0.52 20.90 -20.42
C LYS A 269 1.47 19.76 -20.81
N TYR A 270 0.97 18.54 -20.79
CA TYR A 270 1.72 17.37 -21.21
C TYR A 270 1.44 17.12 -22.70
N GLU A 271 2.48 17.19 -23.50
CA GLU A 271 2.45 16.70 -24.86
C GLU A 271 3.15 15.33 -24.87
N PRO A 272 2.45 14.24 -25.23
CA PRO A 272 3.08 12.94 -25.36
C PRO A 272 4.17 13.06 -26.45
N CYS A 273 5.43 13.02 -26.06
CA CYS A 273 6.51 12.95 -27.03
C CYS A 273 6.27 11.78 -27.98
N LYS A 274 6.18 12.05 -29.25
CA LYS A 274 6.30 11.03 -30.31
C LYS A 274 7.68 10.40 -30.13
N LYS A 275 7.72 9.23 -29.47
CA LYS A 275 8.90 8.37 -29.24
C LYS A 275 10.07 9.06 -28.50
N LEU A 276 10.21 8.75 -27.22
CA LEU A 276 11.53 8.74 -26.58
C LEU A 276 12.23 7.42 -26.90
#